data_8377a182eac405b3e7995e02a4c5dd63
#
_entry.id   8377a182eac405b3e7995e02a4c5dd63
#
_cell.length_a   1.000
_cell.length_b   1.000
_cell.length_c   1.000
_cell.angle_alpha   90.00
_cell.angle_beta   90.00
_cell.angle_gamma   90.00
#
_symmetry.space_group_name_H-M   'P 1'
#
loop_
_entity.id
_entity.type
_entity.pdbx_description
1 polymer ?
#
loop_
_entity_poly.entity_id
_entity_poly.type
_entity_poly.pdbx_seq_one_letter_code
_entity_poly.pdbx_strand_id
1 'polypeptide(L)'
;MSELNPSPRSSVFTTMRFSQERGLFLFDNHLARMLEHAAKLRIDESGINRESFLDLLQKNLPQISEGLVRIECAKDSELRVAYRPLTIQNEIIDAITVPSPIWPPRVAGTKHGAWGAYIEARKDAEQKGADLALMVHDYSIVDGDRCTPLVLDEDGVVWVSHANSSVSSITLKAIHDSILEAGFHLQQGNLNERLVARCVEAVAVGSGVGVLKIDSIDNEPIGDGSTRLFDMCVNILGDNYNNPGNWEEVWSHVA
;
A
#
# COMPACT_ATOMS: atom_id res chain seq x y z
N MET A 1 -21.27 -20.80 -13.33
CA MET A 1 -21.74 -20.08 -12.12
C MET A 1 -20.82 -18.89 -12.00
N SER A 2 -21.32 -17.67 -12.24
CA SER A 2 -20.55 -16.43 -12.05
C SER A 2 -20.17 -16.37 -10.58
N GLU A 3 -18.87 -16.36 -10.27
CA GLU A 3 -18.39 -16.00 -8.94
C GLU A 3 -18.93 -14.59 -8.66
N LEU A 4 -19.90 -14.54 -7.75
CA LEU A 4 -20.44 -13.28 -7.25
C LEU A 4 -19.25 -12.50 -6.68
N ASN A 5 -18.91 -11.35 -7.27
CA ASN A 5 -17.91 -10.45 -6.70
C ASN A 5 -18.23 -10.24 -5.21
N PRO A 6 -17.29 -10.54 -4.31
CA PRO A 6 -17.56 -10.43 -2.89
C PRO A 6 -17.98 -9.00 -2.53
N SER A 7 -18.91 -8.88 -1.59
CA SER A 7 -19.33 -7.56 -1.07
C SER A 7 -18.16 -6.86 -0.37
N PRO A 8 -18.03 -5.54 -0.43
CA PRO A 8 -17.06 -4.81 0.37
C PRO A 8 -17.11 -5.16 1.87
N ARG A 9 -18.30 -5.49 2.39
CA ARG A 9 -18.50 -5.87 3.79
C ARG A 9 -18.36 -7.36 4.06
N SER A 10 -17.85 -8.14 3.11
CA SER A 10 -17.60 -9.56 3.34
C SER A 10 -16.36 -9.80 4.20
N SER A 11 -15.39 -8.90 4.14
CA SER A 11 -14.16 -8.96 4.94
C SER A 11 -13.43 -7.63 5.00
N VAL A 12 -12.51 -7.52 5.94
CA VAL A 12 -11.49 -6.47 6.02
C VAL A 12 -10.12 -7.13 6.08
N PHE A 13 -9.09 -6.50 5.51
CA PHE A 13 -7.76 -7.09 5.52
C PHE A 13 -6.64 -6.06 5.69
N THR A 14 -5.49 -6.56 6.09
CA THR A 14 -4.24 -5.83 6.01
C THR A 14 -3.17 -6.68 5.35
N THR A 15 -2.16 -6.03 4.75
CA THR A 15 -0.98 -6.71 4.19
C THR A 15 0.25 -5.97 4.71
N MET A 16 1.16 -6.70 5.34
CA MET A 16 2.37 -6.15 5.94
C MET A 16 3.59 -6.98 5.54
N ARG A 17 4.76 -6.38 5.63
CA ARG A 17 6.03 -7.08 5.45
C ARG A 17 6.30 -7.96 6.65
N PHE A 18 6.89 -9.13 6.43
CA PHE A 18 7.37 -10.02 7.46
C PHE A 18 8.77 -10.55 7.18
N SER A 19 9.47 -10.91 8.23
CA SER A 19 10.68 -11.72 8.23
C SER A 19 10.58 -12.76 9.34
N GLN A 20 10.92 -14.01 9.08
CA GLN A 20 10.92 -15.04 10.13
C GLN A 20 11.86 -14.67 11.29
N GLU A 21 12.96 -13.98 11.00
CA GLU A 21 13.95 -13.56 12.00
C GLU A 21 13.47 -12.35 12.81
N ARG A 22 12.83 -11.34 12.16
CA ARG A 22 12.50 -10.06 12.80
C ARG A 22 11.02 -9.96 13.22
N GLY A 23 10.13 -10.74 12.59
CA GLY A 23 8.69 -10.70 12.84
C GLY A 23 7.91 -9.88 11.81
N LEU A 24 7.01 -9.02 12.27
CA LEU A 24 6.07 -8.23 11.46
C LEU A 24 6.44 -6.75 11.49
N PHE A 25 6.59 -6.15 10.32
CA PHE A 25 6.93 -4.73 10.21
C PHE A 25 5.73 -3.84 10.44
N LEU A 26 5.85 -2.86 11.35
CA LEU A 26 4.82 -1.87 11.73
C LEU A 26 3.47 -2.52 12.13
N PHE A 27 3.55 -3.61 12.89
CA PHE A 27 2.40 -4.42 13.25
C PHE A 27 1.25 -3.61 13.87
N ASP A 28 1.54 -2.76 14.86
CA ASP A 28 0.51 -1.96 15.55
C ASP A 28 -0.21 -0.99 14.61
N ASN A 29 0.52 -0.39 13.66
CA ASN A 29 -0.07 0.49 12.67
C ASN A 29 -1.03 -0.27 11.74
N HIS A 30 -0.65 -1.51 11.36
CA HIS A 30 -1.47 -2.38 10.53
C HIS A 30 -2.72 -2.85 11.28
N LEU A 31 -2.60 -3.21 12.54
CA LEU A 31 -3.71 -3.61 13.41
C LEU A 31 -4.68 -2.45 13.63
N ALA A 32 -4.18 -1.28 14.00
CA ALA A 32 -5.00 -0.08 14.22
C ALA A 32 -5.79 0.31 12.95
N ARG A 33 -5.15 0.33 11.77
CA ARG A 33 -5.85 0.59 10.51
C ARG A 33 -6.90 -0.47 10.19
N MET A 34 -6.65 -1.74 10.49
CA MET A 34 -7.62 -2.80 10.24
C MET A 34 -8.85 -2.66 11.14
N LEU A 35 -8.68 -2.29 12.41
CA LEU A 35 -9.77 -1.97 13.34
C LEU A 35 -10.59 -0.78 12.83
N GLU A 36 -9.93 0.32 12.44
CA GLU A 36 -10.61 1.49 11.85
C GLU A 36 -11.46 1.10 10.63
N HIS A 37 -10.90 0.28 9.73
CA HIS A 37 -11.62 -0.17 8.54
C HIS A 37 -12.77 -1.13 8.87
N ALA A 38 -12.61 -2.03 9.85
CA ALA A 38 -13.67 -2.92 10.32
C ALA A 38 -14.86 -2.12 10.87
N ALA A 39 -14.60 -1.15 11.74
CA ALA A 39 -15.61 -0.23 12.28
C ALA A 39 -16.34 0.53 11.15
N LYS A 40 -15.61 1.11 10.19
CA LYS A 40 -16.17 1.83 9.04
C LYS A 40 -17.04 0.93 8.17
N LEU A 41 -16.64 -0.32 7.96
CA LEU A 41 -17.38 -1.33 7.18
C LEU A 41 -18.49 -2.02 7.99
N ARG A 42 -18.54 -1.81 9.31
CA ARG A 42 -19.43 -2.53 10.27
C ARG A 42 -19.23 -4.05 10.22
N ILE A 43 -17.98 -4.46 10.21
CA ILE A 43 -17.54 -5.85 10.39
C ILE A 43 -17.28 -6.04 11.88
N ASP A 44 -17.63 -7.21 12.42
CA ASP A 44 -17.33 -7.54 13.80
C ASP A 44 -15.81 -7.56 14.01
N GLU A 45 -15.34 -6.73 14.93
CA GLU A 45 -13.92 -6.53 15.22
C GLU A 45 -13.40 -7.38 16.38
N SER A 46 -14.25 -8.20 17.00
CA SER A 46 -13.88 -9.00 18.18
C SER A 46 -12.69 -9.93 17.96
N GLY A 47 -12.51 -10.44 16.73
CA GLY A 47 -11.36 -11.23 16.32
C GLY A 47 -10.12 -10.40 15.93
N ILE A 48 -10.24 -9.08 15.78
CA ILE A 48 -9.15 -8.21 15.33
C ILE A 48 -8.39 -7.66 16.54
N ASN A 49 -7.49 -8.44 17.08
CA ASN A 49 -6.64 -8.04 18.19
C ASN A 49 -5.26 -8.71 18.11
N ARG A 50 -4.30 -8.19 18.89
CA ARG A 50 -2.93 -8.67 18.90
C ARG A 50 -2.82 -10.18 19.17
N GLU A 51 -3.49 -10.66 20.22
CA GLU A 51 -3.42 -12.07 20.64
C GLU A 51 -3.91 -13.01 19.53
N SER A 52 -5.09 -12.73 18.96
CA SER A 52 -5.67 -13.53 17.87
C SER A 52 -4.79 -13.56 16.63
N PHE A 53 -4.12 -12.44 16.31
CA PHE A 53 -3.22 -12.38 15.16
C PHE A 53 -1.95 -13.17 15.40
N LEU A 54 -1.33 -13.04 16.57
CA LEU A 54 -0.12 -13.79 16.90
C LEU A 54 -0.40 -15.29 16.95
N ASP A 55 -1.50 -15.70 17.57
CA ASP A 55 -1.97 -17.09 17.59
C ASP A 55 -2.19 -17.67 16.19
N LEU A 56 -2.83 -16.89 15.30
CA LEU A 56 -3.04 -17.28 13.90
C LEU A 56 -1.72 -17.51 13.18
N LEU A 57 -0.75 -16.60 13.34
CA LEU A 57 0.55 -16.64 12.68
C LEU A 57 1.44 -17.75 13.21
N GLN A 58 1.41 -18.03 14.51
CA GLN A 58 2.14 -19.14 15.13
C GLN A 58 1.61 -20.51 14.68
N LYS A 59 0.30 -20.63 14.43
CA LYS A 59 -0.33 -21.85 13.90
C LYS A 59 -0.11 -22.05 12.40
N ASN A 60 0.21 -20.98 11.67
CA ASN A 60 0.36 -20.97 10.23
C ASN A 60 1.73 -20.38 9.85
N LEU A 61 2.78 -21.18 9.98
CA LEU A 61 4.15 -20.73 9.72
C LEU A 61 4.40 -20.43 8.23
N PRO A 62 5.11 -19.35 7.91
CA PRO A 62 5.49 -19.06 6.52
C PRO A 62 6.48 -20.09 5.98
N GLN A 63 6.34 -20.43 4.70
CA GLN A 63 7.27 -21.33 3.98
C GLN A 63 8.47 -20.60 3.37
N ILE A 64 8.52 -19.28 3.50
CA ILE A 64 9.58 -18.40 3.00
C ILE A 64 10.11 -17.53 4.15
N SER A 65 11.42 -17.23 4.12
CA SER A 65 12.08 -16.48 5.20
C SER A 65 11.59 -15.05 5.35
N GLU A 66 11.21 -14.41 4.24
CA GLU A 66 10.66 -13.05 4.23
C GLU A 66 9.66 -12.85 3.10
N GLY A 67 8.78 -11.86 3.25
CA GLY A 67 7.77 -11.59 2.24
C GLY A 67 6.65 -10.69 2.76
N LEU A 68 5.47 -10.93 2.24
CA LEU A 68 4.24 -10.29 2.67
C LEU A 68 3.31 -11.29 3.33
N VAL A 69 2.75 -10.90 4.44
CA VAL A 69 1.63 -11.59 5.09
C VAL A 69 0.36 -10.75 4.92
N ARG A 70 -0.68 -11.37 4.41
CA ARG A 70 -2.05 -10.83 4.40
C ARG A 70 -2.83 -11.50 5.50
N ILE A 71 -3.38 -10.71 6.42
CA ILE A 71 -4.36 -11.16 7.41
C ILE A 71 -5.70 -10.57 7.01
N GLU A 72 -6.71 -11.42 6.93
CA GLU A 72 -8.08 -11.07 6.56
C GLU A 72 -9.04 -11.54 7.67
N CYS A 73 -9.93 -10.66 8.09
CA CYS A 73 -11.04 -10.96 8.99
C CYS A 73 -12.33 -10.97 8.17
N ALA A 74 -12.97 -12.11 8.08
CA ALA A 74 -14.27 -12.26 7.45
C ALA A 74 -15.37 -11.62 8.32
N LYS A 75 -16.55 -11.43 7.75
CA LYS A 75 -17.69 -10.79 8.42
C LYS A 75 -18.12 -11.50 9.70
N ASP A 76 -17.91 -12.81 9.77
CA ASP A 76 -18.19 -13.69 10.92
C ASP A 76 -17.02 -13.81 11.90
N SER A 77 -16.07 -12.88 11.84
CA SER A 77 -14.86 -12.80 12.67
C SER A 77 -13.84 -13.94 12.43
N GLU A 78 -14.01 -14.78 11.40
CA GLU A 78 -13.01 -15.76 11.02
C GLU A 78 -11.77 -15.08 10.50
N LEU A 79 -10.61 -15.39 11.07
CA LEU A 79 -9.30 -14.89 10.61
C LEU A 79 -8.68 -15.87 9.64
N ARG A 80 -8.12 -15.32 8.55
CA ARG A 80 -7.38 -16.05 7.53
C ARG A 80 -6.03 -15.39 7.31
N VAL A 81 -5.02 -16.22 7.00
CA VAL A 81 -3.66 -15.75 6.70
C VAL A 81 -3.19 -16.32 5.37
N ALA A 82 -2.46 -15.49 4.62
CA ALA A 82 -1.78 -15.92 3.40
C ALA A 82 -0.42 -15.22 3.30
N TYR A 83 0.59 -15.98 2.88
CA TYR A 83 1.95 -15.51 2.66
C TYR A 83 2.28 -15.46 1.16
N ARG A 84 3.07 -14.49 0.77
CA ARG A 84 3.57 -14.39 -0.62
C ARG A 84 4.95 -13.72 -0.64
N PRO A 85 5.80 -14.04 -1.63
CA PRO A 85 7.08 -13.37 -1.79
C PRO A 85 6.89 -11.89 -2.16
N LEU A 86 7.94 -11.11 -1.97
CA LEU A 86 8.11 -9.79 -2.56
C LEU A 86 8.48 -9.97 -4.04
N THR A 87 7.87 -9.17 -4.92
CA THR A 87 8.08 -9.31 -6.38
C THR A 87 8.86 -8.15 -6.98
N ILE A 88 8.55 -6.92 -6.57
CA ILE A 88 9.19 -5.68 -7.03
C ILE A 88 9.51 -4.84 -5.81
N GLN A 89 10.72 -4.34 -5.70
CA GLN A 89 11.11 -3.44 -4.61
C GLN A 89 12.18 -2.45 -5.05
N ASN A 90 11.95 -1.17 -4.76
CA ASN A 90 12.91 -0.09 -4.95
C ASN A 90 13.45 -0.05 -6.40
N GLU A 91 12.53 -0.09 -7.36
CA GLU A 91 12.84 -0.14 -8.79
C GLU A 91 12.29 1.07 -9.53
N ILE A 92 12.86 1.33 -10.71
CA ILE A 92 12.31 2.25 -11.71
C ILE A 92 11.35 1.46 -12.57
N ILE A 93 10.14 1.97 -12.78
CA ILE A 93 9.03 1.24 -13.36
C ILE A 93 8.24 2.06 -14.37
N ASP A 94 7.49 1.36 -15.19
CA ASP A 94 6.46 1.92 -16.05
C ASP A 94 5.06 1.69 -15.46
N ALA A 95 4.20 2.68 -15.59
CA ALA A 95 2.82 2.63 -15.10
C ALA A 95 1.80 2.84 -16.23
N ILE A 96 0.59 2.34 -16.01
CA ILE A 96 -0.57 2.68 -16.83
C ILE A 96 -1.66 3.33 -15.98
N THR A 97 -2.53 4.11 -16.60
CA THR A 97 -3.75 4.59 -15.96
C THR A 97 -4.92 3.62 -16.18
N VAL A 98 -5.74 3.45 -15.15
CA VAL A 98 -6.98 2.67 -15.20
C VAL A 98 -8.09 3.40 -14.44
N PRO A 99 -9.37 3.22 -14.81
CA PRO A 99 -10.48 3.80 -14.06
C PRO A 99 -10.50 3.28 -12.61
N SER A 100 -10.59 4.19 -11.64
CA SER A 100 -10.77 3.81 -10.23
C SER A 100 -12.19 3.30 -9.97
N PRO A 101 -12.37 2.24 -9.17
CA PRO A 101 -13.70 1.87 -8.72
C PRO A 101 -14.28 2.95 -7.82
N ILE A 102 -15.55 3.28 -8.04
CA ILE A 102 -16.25 4.26 -7.22
C ILE A 102 -16.92 3.54 -6.06
N TRP A 103 -16.53 3.89 -4.85
CA TRP A 103 -17.08 3.33 -3.63
C TRP A 103 -17.93 4.33 -2.85
N PRO A 104 -19.03 3.88 -2.20
CA PRO A 104 -19.74 4.72 -1.25
C PRO A 104 -18.81 5.24 -0.15
N PRO A 105 -19.06 6.41 0.47
CA PRO A 105 -18.18 7.03 1.48
C PRO A 105 -17.77 6.12 2.65
N ARG A 106 -18.62 5.13 3.00
CA ARG A 106 -18.32 4.14 4.04
C ARG A 106 -17.37 3.02 3.62
N VAL A 107 -17.10 2.89 2.33
CA VAL A 107 -16.21 1.87 1.76
C VAL A 107 -14.93 2.50 1.24
N ALA A 108 -15.06 3.70 0.67
CA ALA A 108 -13.92 4.43 0.13
C ALA A 108 -12.78 4.56 1.15
N GLY A 109 -11.56 4.32 0.69
CA GLY A 109 -10.35 4.37 1.50
C GLY A 109 -10.15 3.20 2.47
N THR A 110 -10.96 2.12 2.37
CA THR A 110 -10.78 0.93 3.22
C THR A 110 -10.20 -0.26 2.44
N LYS A 111 -9.51 -1.15 3.13
CA LYS A 111 -9.10 -2.46 2.59
C LYS A 111 -10.20 -3.48 2.88
N HIS A 112 -11.03 -3.75 1.89
CA HIS A 112 -12.30 -4.48 2.02
C HIS A 112 -12.37 -5.73 1.13
N GLY A 113 -13.36 -6.59 1.34
CA GLY A 113 -13.50 -7.87 0.64
C GLY A 113 -13.64 -7.77 -0.90
N ALA A 114 -14.23 -6.72 -1.42
CA ALA A 114 -14.39 -6.52 -2.88
C ALA A 114 -13.12 -5.91 -3.51
N TRP A 115 -11.97 -6.55 -3.31
CA TRP A 115 -10.66 -6.06 -3.80
C TRP A 115 -10.38 -6.44 -5.27
N GLY A 116 -11.31 -7.09 -5.95
CA GLY A 116 -11.15 -7.59 -7.32
C GLY A 116 -10.72 -6.53 -8.33
N ALA A 117 -11.30 -5.32 -8.28
CA ALA A 117 -10.96 -4.23 -9.21
C ALA A 117 -9.47 -3.83 -9.15
N TYR A 118 -8.85 -3.86 -7.97
CA TYR A 118 -7.40 -3.57 -7.82
C TYR A 118 -6.53 -4.72 -8.35
N ILE A 119 -7.00 -5.97 -8.20
CA ILE A 119 -6.32 -7.15 -8.75
C ILE A 119 -6.41 -7.15 -10.28
N GLU A 120 -7.56 -6.80 -10.84
CA GLU A 120 -7.76 -6.68 -12.28
C GLU A 120 -6.92 -5.55 -12.87
N ALA A 121 -6.91 -4.38 -12.24
CA ALA A 121 -6.06 -3.26 -12.63
C ALA A 121 -4.58 -3.66 -12.73
N ARG A 122 -4.09 -4.42 -11.76
CA ARG A 122 -2.73 -4.96 -11.78
C ARG A 122 -2.50 -5.91 -12.95
N LYS A 123 -3.43 -6.81 -13.22
CA LYS A 123 -3.34 -7.73 -14.37
C LYS A 123 -3.36 -6.98 -15.70
N ASP A 124 -4.15 -5.92 -15.80
CA ASP A 124 -4.18 -5.06 -16.99
C ASP A 124 -2.82 -4.38 -17.22
N ALA A 125 -2.16 -3.92 -16.14
CA ALA A 125 -0.81 -3.37 -16.24
C ALA A 125 0.17 -4.44 -16.73
N GLU A 126 0.21 -5.60 -16.10
CA GLU A 126 1.07 -6.74 -16.48
C GLU A 126 0.85 -7.17 -17.94
N GLN A 127 -0.39 -7.22 -18.42
CA GLN A 127 -0.73 -7.57 -19.81
C GLN A 127 -0.25 -6.52 -20.81
N LYS A 128 -0.17 -5.25 -20.41
CA LYS A 128 0.35 -4.14 -21.23
C LYS A 128 1.86 -3.93 -21.09
N GLY A 129 2.53 -4.79 -20.33
CA GLY A 129 3.97 -4.71 -20.10
C GLY A 129 4.39 -3.64 -19.09
N ALA A 130 3.44 -3.12 -18.29
CA ALA A 130 3.71 -2.18 -17.23
C ALA A 130 3.72 -2.87 -15.85
N ASP A 131 4.37 -2.24 -14.89
CA ASP A 131 4.57 -2.78 -13.54
C ASP A 131 3.50 -2.35 -12.55
N LEU A 132 2.82 -1.23 -12.82
CA LEU A 132 1.91 -0.57 -11.90
C LEU A 132 0.66 -0.04 -12.62
N ALA A 133 -0.51 -0.21 -11.99
CA ALA A 133 -1.73 0.49 -12.38
C ALA A 133 -2.02 1.67 -11.44
N LEU A 134 -2.10 2.86 -12.01
CA LEU A 134 -2.53 4.09 -11.34
C LEU A 134 -4.05 4.26 -11.52
N MET A 135 -4.77 4.28 -10.41
CA MET A 135 -6.22 4.40 -10.38
C MET A 135 -6.63 5.85 -10.60
N VAL A 136 -7.45 6.13 -11.62
CA VAL A 136 -7.87 7.50 -11.99
C VAL A 136 -9.36 7.71 -11.76
N HIS A 137 -9.70 8.82 -11.13
CA HIS A 137 -11.07 9.33 -10.97
C HIS A 137 -11.05 10.85 -11.13
N ASP A 138 -12.05 11.41 -11.83
CA ASP A 138 -12.15 12.84 -12.12
C ASP A 138 -10.82 13.46 -12.63
N TYR A 139 -10.24 12.81 -13.65
CA TYR A 139 -8.98 13.24 -14.29
C TYR A 139 -7.79 13.38 -13.33
N SER A 140 -7.84 12.69 -12.19
CA SER A 140 -6.77 12.71 -11.20
C SER A 140 -6.42 11.29 -10.75
N ILE A 141 -5.13 11.03 -10.54
CA ILE A 141 -4.67 9.80 -9.91
C ILE A 141 -5.10 9.84 -8.45
N VAL A 142 -5.86 8.83 -8.01
CA VAL A 142 -6.39 8.75 -6.65
C VAL A 142 -5.68 7.70 -5.79
N ASP A 143 -5.16 6.62 -6.40
CA ASP A 143 -4.41 5.57 -5.69
C ASP A 143 -3.58 4.76 -6.70
N GLY A 144 -2.78 3.81 -6.24
CA GLY A 144 -2.22 2.73 -7.03
C GLY A 144 -2.89 1.39 -6.70
N ASP A 145 -2.71 0.39 -7.55
CA ASP A 145 -3.26 -0.96 -7.32
C ASP A 145 -2.78 -1.60 -6.01
N ARG A 146 -1.58 -1.23 -5.53
CA ARG A 146 -0.94 -1.75 -4.32
C ARG A 146 -0.04 -0.77 -3.58
N CYS A 147 -0.03 0.50 -3.95
CA CYS A 147 0.86 1.54 -3.43
C CYS A 147 0.16 2.90 -3.42
N THR A 148 0.79 3.88 -2.82
CA THR A 148 0.32 5.28 -2.79
C THR A 148 1.25 6.13 -3.65
N PRO A 149 0.76 6.74 -4.73
CA PRO A 149 1.52 7.64 -5.58
C PRO A 149 1.84 8.98 -4.88
N LEU A 150 3.04 9.48 -5.11
CA LEU A 150 3.55 10.77 -4.69
C LEU A 150 4.09 11.50 -5.92
N VAL A 151 3.81 12.78 -6.08
CA VAL A 151 4.28 13.58 -7.21
C VAL A 151 5.04 14.79 -6.67
N LEU A 152 6.32 14.90 -7.01
CA LEU A 152 7.16 16.05 -6.69
C LEU A 152 7.02 17.08 -7.81
N ASP A 153 6.59 18.28 -7.49
CA ASP A 153 6.49 19.36 -8.45
C ASP A 153 7.78 20.20 -8.56
N GLU A 154 7.77 21.17 -9.49
CA GLU A 154 8.87 22.09 -9.74
C GLU A 154 9.17 23.06 -8.60
N ASP A 155 8.22 23.27 -7.69
CA ASP A 155 8.35 24.10 -6.50
C ASP A 155 8.88 23.34 -5.27
N GLY A 156 9.15 22.02 -5.43
CA GLY A 156 9.65 21.15 -4.37
C GLY A 156 8.57 20.66 -3.41
N VAL A 157 7.30 20.72 -3.82
CA VAL A 157 6.18 20.19 -3.05
C VAL A 157 5.89 18.74 -3.48
N VAL A 158 5.81 17.85 -2.52
CA VAL A 158 5.39 16.46 -2.71
C VAL A 158 3.88 16.38 -2.54
N TRP A 159 3.17 16.07 -3.60
CA TRP A 159 1.73 15.93 -3.63
C TRP A 159 1.31 14.49 -3.45
N VAL A 160 0.26 14.26 -2.65
CA VAL A 160 -0.41 12.98 -2.46
C VAL A 160 -1.92 13.16 -2.64
N SER A 161 -2.60 12.15 -3.14
CA SER A 161 -4.06 12.19 -3.31
C SER A 161 -4.78 12.40 -1.97
N HIS A 162 -5.97 13.01 -2.02
CA HIS A 162 -6.81 13.23 -0.84
C HIS A 162 -7.16 11.92 -0.12
N ALA A 163 -7.13 11.94 1.22
CA ALA A 163 -7.37 10.79 2.08
C ALA A 163 -8.72 10.07 1.87
N ASN A 164 -9.71 10.76 1.30
CA ASN A 164 -11.02 10.17 1.00
C ASN A 164 -11.05 9.36 -0.30
N SER A 165 -10.02 9.49 -1.13
CA SER A 165 -9.92 8.85 -2.46
C SER A 165 -9.03 7.63 -2.46
N SER A 166 -8.10 7.52 -1.51
CA SER A 166 -7.10 6.45 -1.39
C SER A 166 -7.12 5.75 -0.04
N VAL A 167 -6.54 4.55 0.02
CA VAL A 167 -6.30 3.87 1.28
C VAL A 167 -5.19 4.58 2.06
N SER A 168 -5.44 4.88 3.36
CA SER A 168 -4.40 5.46 4.24
C SER A 168 -3.16 4.56 4.27
N SER A 169 -2.06 5.04 3.67
CA SER A 169 -0.81 4.30 3.53
C SER A 169 -0.03 4.26 4.84
N ILE A 170 0.26 3.05 5.34
CA ILE A 170 1.12 2.88 6.53
C ILE A 170 2.57 3.21 6.17
N THR A 171 3.02 2.82 4.97
CA THR A 171 4.37 3.14 4.51
C THR A 171 4.58 4.65 4.41
N LEU A 172 3.63 5.39 3.81
CA LEU A 172 3.74 6.85 3.76
C LEU A 172 3.73 7.48 5.16
N LYS A 173 2.87 7.00 6.07
CA LYS A 173 2.86 7.48 7.46
C LYS A 173 4.21 7.25 8.15
N ALA A 174 4.85 6.12 7.92
CA ALA A 174 6.13 5.78 8.53
C ALA A 174 7.30 6.66 8.05
N ILE A 175 7.22 7.19 6.83
CA ILE A 175 8.27 8.03 6.24
C ILE A 175 7.91 9.53 6.23
N HIS A 176 6.69 9.89 6.61
CA HIS A 176 6.14 11.24 6.51
C HIS A 176 7.01 12.30 7.17
N ASP A 177 7.32 12.13 8.45
CA ASP A 177 8.06 13.13 9.22
C ASP A 177 9.49 13.28 8.71
N SER A 178 10.12 12.18 8.31
CA SER A 178 11.46 12.18 7.72
C SER A 178 11.48 12.86 6.33
N ILE A 179 10.40 12.79 5.54
CA ILE A 179 10.26 13.56 4.30
C ILE A 179 10.28 15.07 4.62
N LEU A 180 9.54 15.49 5.65
CA LEU A 180 9.52 16.90 6.09
C LEU A 180 10.89 17.35 6.62
N GLU A 181 11.56 16.53 7.42
CA GLU A 181 12.90 16.79 7.96
C GLU A 181 13.95 16.88 6.84
N ALA A 182 13.78 16.14 5.74
CA ALA A 182 14.61 16.23 4.55
C ALA A 182 14.36 17.52 3.71
N GLY A 183 13.44 18.37 4.16
CA GLY A 183 13.17 19.69 3.57
C GLY A 183 12.13 19.68 2.44
N PHE A 184 11.38 18.59 2.25
CA PHE A 184 10.24 18.57 1.35
C PHE A 184 8.96 19.01 2.06
N HIS A 185 8.06 19.64 1.33
CA HIS A 185 6.71 19.94 1.80
C HIS A 185 5.75 18.89 1.25
N LEU A 186 5.02 18.19 2.12
CA LEU A 186 4.02 17.20 1.70
C LEU A 186 2.62 17.78 1.82
N GLN A 187 1.88 17.79 0.73
CA GLN A 187 0.52 18.33 0.64
C GLN A 187 -0.46 17.34 0.00
N GLN A 188 -1.72 17.41 0.44
CA GLN A 188 -2.80 16.68 -0.21
C GLN A 188 -3.41 17.52 -1.33
N GLY A 189 -3.67 16.88 -2.48
CA GLY A 189 -4.25 17.57 -3.64
C GLY A 189 -4.71 16.61 -4.72
N ASN A 190 -5.12 17.20 -5.83
CA ASN A 190 -5.49 16.45 -7.03
C ASN A 190 -4.25 16.18 -7.87
N LEU A 191 -3.85 14.91 -7.97
CA LEU A 191 -2.76 14.49 -8.86
C LEU A 191 -3.29 14.43 -10.31
N ASN A 192 -3.65 15.60 -10.84
CA ASN A 192 -4.23 15.73 -12.18
C ASN A 192 -3.16 15.71 -13.28
N GLU A 193 -3.61 15.57 -14.52
CA GLU A 193 -2.74 15.50 -15.71
C GLU A 193 -1.75 16.66 -15.77
N ARG A 194 -2.17 17.89 -15.44
CA ARG A 194 -1.30 19.07 -15.48
C ARG A 194 -0.16 18.97 -14.46
N LEU A 195 -0.45 18.49 -13.23
CA LEU A 195 0.58 18.29 -12.21
C LEU A 195 1.55 17.20 -12.64
N VAL A 196 1.04 16.07 -13.13
CA VAL A 196 1.86 14.93 -13.57
C VAL A 196 2.73 15.29 -14.78
N ALA A 197 2.18 15.99 -15.77
CA ALA A 197 2.93 16.40 -16.97
C ALA A 197 4.07 17.39 -16.68
N ARG A 198 4.06 18.05 -15.53
CA ARG A 198 5.08 19.04 -15.11
C ARG A 198 5.85 18.60 -13.88
N CYS A 199 5.69 17.36 -13.45
CA CYS A 199 6.39 16.90 -12.27
C CYS A 199 7.89 16.78 -12.50
N VAL A 200 8.65 17.00 -11.45
CA VAL A 200 10.09 16.71 -11.42
C VAL A 200 10.30 15.21 -11.29
N GLU A 201 9.46 14.56 -10.45
CA GLU A 201 9.58 13.15 -10.16
C GLU A 201 8.24 12.59 -9.67
N ALA A 202 7.93 11.36 -10.03
CA ALA A 202 6.82 10.61 -9.45
C ALA A 202 7.33 9.32 -8.83
N VAL A 203 6.90 9.05 -7.60
CA VAL A 203 7.22 7.81 -6.89
C VAL A 203 5.95 7.18 -6.32
N ALA A 204 6.02 5.90 -5.97
CA ALA A 204 4.94 5.22 -5.29
C ALA A 204 5.48 4.41 -4.12
N VAL A 205 4.80 4.48 -2.96
CA VAL A 205 5.24 3.80 -1.74
C VAL A 205 4.22 2.79 -1.23
N GLY A 206 4.68 1.65 -0.73
CA GLY A 206 3.78 0.62 -0.21
C GLY A 206 4.50 -0.53 0.48
N SER A 207 3.81 -1.19 1.41
CA SER A 207 4.39 -2.28 2.22
C SER A 207 4.94 -3.44 1.36
N GLY A 208 4.37 -3.64 0.15
CA GLY A 208 4.75 -4.72 -0.74
C GLY A 208 5.73 -4.34 -1.85
N VAL A 209 5.95 -3.06 -2.07
CA VAL A 209 6.80 -2.55 -3.17
C VAL A 209 7.97 -1.70 -2.67
N GLY A 210 8.01 -1.40 -1.38
CA GLY A 210 8.97 -0.41 -0.88
C GLY A 210 8.71 0.95 -1.52
N VAL A 211 9.64 1.42 -2.32
CA VAL A 211 9.54 2.66 -3.10
C VAL A 211 9.72 2.31 -4.59
N LEU A 212 8.86 2.81 -5.44
CA LEU A 212 8.98 2.70 -6.90
C LEU A 212 9.14 4.09 -7.49
N LYS A 213 10.09 4.28 -8.42
CA LYS A 213 10.17 5.48 -9.25
C LYS A 213 9.37 5.23 -10.52
N ILE A 214 8.42 6.10 -10.82
CA ILE A 214 7.61 6.00 -12.04
C ILE A 214 8.30 6.82 -13.13
N ASP A 215 8.75 6.15 -14.19
CA ASP A 215 9.50 6.76 -15.28
C ASP A 215 8.63 7.10 -16.49
N SER A 216 7.56 6.31 -16.68
CA SER A 216 6.53 6.59 -17.69
C SER A 216 5.13 6.29 -17.21
N ILE A 217 4.13 6.97 -17.77
CA ILE A 217 2.70 6.69 -17.60
C ILE A 217 2.06 6.58 -18.98
N ASP A 218 1.39 5.46 -19.26
CA ASP A 218 0.75 5.16 -20.56
C ASP A 218 1.73 5.29 -21.75
N ASN A 219 2.99 4.87 -21.54
CA ASN A 219 4.14 5.00 -22.44
C ASN A 219 4.64 6.42 -22.68
N GLU A 220 4.15 7.42 -21.97
CA GLU A 220 4.66 8.79 -22.05
C GLU A 220 5.65 9.02 -20.89
N PRO A 221 6.90 9.37 -21.17
CA PRO A 221 7.88 9.68 -20.14
C PRO A 221 7.42 10.85 -19.26
N ILE A 222 7.69 10.75 -17.95
CA ILE A 222 7.38 11.80 -16.98
C ILE A 222 8.61 12.19 -16.16
N GLY A 223 8.56 13.36 -15.54
CA GLY A 223 9.68 13.90 -14.75
C GLY A 223 10.83 14.43 -15.59
N ASP A 224 11.87 14.89 -14.94
CA ASP A 224 13.07 15.47 -15.54
C ASP A 224 14.32 14.58 -15.42
N GLY A 225 14.14 13.32 -15.01
CA GLY A 225 15.22 12.36 -14.74
C GLY A 225 15.76 12.41 -13.31
N SER A 226 15.22 13.26 -12.43
CA SER A 226 15.56 13.29 -11.01
C SER A 226 15.28 11.95 -10.34
N THR A 227 16.12 11.60 -9.34
CA THR A 227 15.90 10.47 -8.40
C THR A 227 15.88 10.95 -6.96
N ARG A 228 15.80 12.26 -6.73
CA ARG A 228 15.97 12.87 -5.42
C ARG A 228 14.92 12.41 -4.42
N LEU A 229 13.64 12.38 -4.80
CA LEU A 229 12.56 11.92 -3.97
C LEU A 229 12.63 10.40 -3.77
N PHE A 230 12.90 9.66 -4.84
CA PHE A 230 13.05 8.20 -4.83
C PHE A 230 14.18 7.77 -3.87
N ASP A 231 15.40 8.28 -4.08
CA ASP A 231 16.57 7.91 -3.28
C ASP A 231 16.35 8.26 -1.80
N MET A 232 15.78 9.42 -1.53
CA MET A 232 15.44 9.82 -0.16
C MET A 232 14.43 8.85 0.46
N CYS A 233 13.33 8.53 -0.22
CA CYS A 233 12.31 7.61 0.30
C CYS A 233 12.88 6.18 0.51
N VAL A 234 13.76 5.72 -0.39
CA VAL A 234 14.45 4.42 -0.25
C VAL A 234 15.32 4.40 1.00
N ASN A 235 16.12 5.44 1.22
CA ASN A 235 17.00 5.53 2.38
C ASN A 235 16.19 5.57 3.69
N ILE A 236 15.18 6.45 3.78
CA ILE A 236 14.32 6.57 4.97
C ILE A 236 13.59 5.26 5.26
N LEU A 237 13.06 4.60 4.24
CA LEU A 237 12.37 3.33 4.43
C LEU A 237 13.36 2.21 4.82
N GLY A 238 14.57 2.25 4.28
CA GLY A 238 15.68 1.37 4.66
C GLY A 238 16.04 1.51 6.14
N ASP A 239 16.17 2.74 6.63
CA ASP A 239 16.43 3.02 8.05
C ASP A 239 15.28 2.52 8.94
N ASN A 240 14.03 2.71 8.50
CA ASN A 240 12.86 2.15 9.19
C ASN A 240 12.91 0.61 9.26
N TYR A 241 13.29 -0.07 8.17
CA TYR A 241 13.44 -1.54 8.16
C TYR A 241 14.59 -2.01 9.06
N ASN A 242 15.65 -1.23 9.20
CA ASN A 242 16.79 -1.57 10.04
C ASN A 242 16.54 -1.28 11.53
N ASN A 243 15.53 -0.52 11.88
CA ASN A 243 15.16 -0.23 13.25
C ASN A 243 14.42 -1.43 13.89
N PRO A 244 15.00 -2.13 14.88
CA PRO A 244 14.34 -3.26 15.53
C PRO A 244 13.01 -2.90 16.19
N GLY A 245 12.84 -1.65 16.64
CA GLY A 245 11.62 -1.16 17.27
C GLY A 245 10.40 -1.11 16.33
N ASN A 246 10.62 -1.23 15.01
CA ASN A 246 9.56 -1.28 14.01
C ASN A 246 9.07 -2.71 13.72
N TRP A 247 9.61 -3.73 14.40
CA TRP A 247 9.29 -5.13 14.18
C TRP A 247 8.68 -5.76 15.42
N GLU A 248 7.57 -6.46 15.23
CA GLU A 248 6.92 -7.28 16.25
C GLU A 248 7.38 -8.72 16.11
N GLU A 249 8.07 -9.24 17.12
CA GLU A 249 8.53 -10.64 17.15
C GLU A 249 7.34 -11.61 17.22
N VAL A 250 7.34 -12.63 16.36
CA VAL A 250 6.25 -13.64 16.29
C VAL A 250 6.79 -15.06 16.45
N TRP A 251 7.95 -15.36 15.87
CA TRP A 251 8.44 -16.74 15.70
C TRP A 251 9.72 -17.06 16.47
N SER A 252 10.24 -16.15 17.26
CA SER A 252 11.50 -16.29 18.01
C SER A 252 11.57 -17.48 19.00
N HIS A 253 10.46 -18.20 19.20
CA HIS A 253 10.38 -19.36 20.09
C HIS A 253 10.02 -20.68 19.39
N VAL A 254 9.99 -20.70 18.07
CA VAL A 254 9.73 -21.93 17.28
C VAL A 254 11.06 -22.43 16.73
N ALA A 255 11.90 -23.00 17.62
CA ALA A 255 13.10 -23.74 17.27
C ALA A 255 12.95 -25.19 17.69
#